data_6d8ade70743163f4d7a267df71ba8cd7
#
_entry.id   6d8ade70743163f4d7a267df71ba8cd7
#
_cell.length_a   1.000
_cell.length_b   1.000
_cell.length_c   1.000
_cell.angle_alpha   90.00
_cell.angle_beta   90.00
_cell.angle_gamma   90.00
#
_symmetry.space_group_name_H-M   'P 1'
#
loop_
_entity.id
_entity.type
_entity.pdbx_description
1 polymer ?
#
loop_
_entity_poly.entity_id
_entity_poly.type
_entity_poly.pdbx_seq_one_letter_code
_entity_poly.pdbx_strand_id
1 'polypeptide(L)'
;MQVLGGAGLYTAPGTGSGVHWAEHLRVSDLSVGTYSIPAGADDDQEPHTEDEIYVVTTGQATLEAGGDAVPVGPGSVLYVPANEPHHFTNVTSDLAALVLFAPAEYSRARDGH
;
A
#
# COMPACT_ATOMS: atom_id res chain seq x y z
N MET A 1 18.92 -4.41 15.55
CA MET A 1 18.30 -4.95 14.33
C MET A 1 16.94 -5.51 14.68
N GLN A 2 15.97 -5.37 13.81
CA GLN A 2 14.62 -5.87 14.03
C GLN A 2 14.15 -6.62 12.79
N VAL A 3 13.50 -7.75 12.98
CA VAL A 3 12.94 -8.55 11.88
C VAL A 3 11.43 -8.33 11.87
N LEU A 4 10.90 -7.89 10.72
CA LEU A 4 9.46 -7.64 10.57
C LEU A 4 8.83 -8.91 10.00
N GLY A 5 8.48 -9.85 10.88
CA GLY A 5 7.88 -11.12 10.48
C GLY A 5 6.51 -10.93 9.84
N GLY A 6 6.25 -11.66 8.76
CA GLY A 6 4.98 -11.59 8.05
C GLY A 6 4.83 -10.41 7.10
N ALA A 7 5.82 -9.52 7.03
CA ALA A 7 5.77 -8.38 6.12
C ALA A 7 5.73 -8.86 4.67
N GLY A 8 4.80 -8.29 3.90
CA GLY A 8 4.60 -8.65 2.51
C GLY A 8 3.72 -9.87 2.27
N LEU A 9 3.26 -10.55 3.31
CA LEU A 9 2.37 -11.70 3.15
C LEU A 9 0.92 -11.26 3.06
N TYR A 10 0.17 -11.88 2.15
CA TYR A 10 -1.26 -11.60 2.01
C TYR A 10 -2.02 -12.02 3.27
N THR A 11 -2.90 -11.15 3.74
CA THR A 11 -3.83 -11.45 4.83
C THR A 11 -5.24 -11.09 4.37
N ALA A 12 -6.17 -12.02 4.45
CA ALA A 12 -7.55 -11.77 4.07
C ALA A 12 -8.17 -10.73 5.00
N PRO A 13 -8.96 -9.77 4.46
CA PRO A 13 -9.67 -8.81 5.29
C PRO A 13 -10.67 -9.49 6.21
N GLY A 14 -10.94 -8.86 7.33
CA GLY A 14 -12.01 -9.28 8.22
C GLY A 14 -13.38 -9.00 7.63
N THR A 15 -14.43 -9.52 8.28
CA THR A 15 -15.80 -9.30 7.88
C THR A 15 -16.12 -7.81 7.85
N GLY A 16 -16.67 -7.34 6.73
CA GLY A 16 -17.06 -5.95 6.55
C GLY A 16 -15.93 -5.04 6.06
N SER A 17 -14.74 -5.59 5.84
CA SER A 17 -13.59 -4.86 5.29
C SER A 17 -13.33 -5.29 3.86
N GLY A 18 -13.05 -4.33 2.98
CA GLY A 18 -12.67 -4.63 1.59
C GLY A 18 -11.18 -4.93 1.43
N VAL A 19 -10.34 -4.40 2.33
CA VAL A 19 -8.89 -4.52 2.29
C VAL A 19 -8.35 -4.78 3.69
N HIS A 20 -7.10 -5.22 3.78
CA HIS A 20 -6.42 -5.40 5.06
C HIS A 20 -5.13 -4.57 5.07
N TRP A 21 -4.93 -3.82 6.15
CA TRP A 21 -3.72 -3.03 6.37
C TRP A 21 -3.09 -3.41 7.70
N ALA A 22 -1.80 -3.70 7.69
CA ALA A 22 -1.05 -3.99 8.91
C ALA A 22 0.24 -3.18 8.91
N GLU A 23 0.41 -2.32 9.91
CA GLU A 23 1.65 -1.59 10.08
C GLU A 23 2.60 -2.42 10.93
N HIS A 24 3.83 -2.63 10.44
CA HIS A 24 4.84 -3.48 11.09
C HIS A 24 5.89 -2.68 11.83
N LEU A 25 6.18 -1.47 11.37
CA LEU A 25 7.22 -0.62 11.95
C LEU A 25 6.82 0.83 11.77
N ARG A 26 7.06 1.61 12.83
CA ARG A 26 6.93 3.07 12.76
C ARG A 26 8.07 3.71 13.54
N VAL A 27 8.90 4.45 12.82
CA VAL A 27 9.93 5.34 13.38
C VAL A 27 9.77 6.70 12.69
N SER A 28 10.50 7.71 13.13
CA SER A 28 10.27 9.07 12.62
C SER A 28 10.53 9.19 11.11
N ASP A 29 11.52 8.48 10.60
CA ASP A 29 11.94 8.63 9.20
C ASP A 29 11.21 7.73 8.22
N LEU A 30 10.52 6.67 8.71
CA LEU A 30 9.75 5.79 7.84
C LEU A 30 8.74 4.97 8.61
N SER A 31 7.75 4.46 7.89
CA SER A 31 6.91 3.37 8.38
C SER A 31 6.81 2.28 7.30
N VAL A 32 6.55 1.06 7.73
CA VAL A 32 6.45 -0.11 6.86
C VAL A 32 5.21 -0.90 7.23
N GLY A 33 4.43 -1.24 6.22
CA GLY A 33 3.24 -2.06 6.42
C GLY A 33 2.99 -2.99 5.24
N THR A 34 1.96 -3.82 5.37
CA THR A 34 1.50 -4.70 4.30
C THR A 34 0.05 -4.39 3.97
N TYR A 35 -0.22 -4.17 2.70
CA TYR A 35 -1.54 -3.90 2.18
C TYR A 35 -2.01 -5.11 1.37
N SER A 36 -3.17 -5.64 1.72
CA SER A 36 -3.73 -6.84 1.08
C SER A 36 -5.11 -6.51 0.51
N ILE A 37 -5.31 -6.84 -0.76
CA ILE A 37 -6.55 -6.59 -1.49
C ILE A 37 -6.99 -7.90 -2.14
N PRO A 38 -8.14 -8.47 -1.76
CA PRO A 38 -8.63 -9.67 -2.42
C PRO A 38 -8.97 -9.44 -3.90
N ALA A 39 -8.89 -10.48 -4.69
CA ALA A 39 -9.31 -10.43 -6.08
C ALA A 39 -10.74 -9.90 -6.17
N GLY A 40 -10.97 -8.95 -7.09
CA GLY A 40 -12.27 -8.35 -7.31
C GLY A 40 -12.68 -7.27 -6.31
N ALA A 41 -11.88 -7.01 -5.27
CA ALA A 41 -12.19 -5.97 -4.30
C ALA A 41 -11.83 -4.58 -4.85
N ASP A 42 -12.50 -3.56 -4.31
CA ASP A 42 -12.21 -2.18 -4.64
C ASP A 42 -11.16 -1.61 -3.68
N ASP A 43 -10.33 -0.74 -4.20
CA ASP A 43 -9.36 0.02 -3.44
C ASP A 43 -9.73 1.50 -3.53
N ASP A 44 -10.29 2.04 -2.45
CA ASP A 44 -10.74 3.43 -2.40
C ASP A 44 -9.89 4.28 -1.45
N GLN A 45 -8.61 3.93 -1.32
CA GLN A 45 -7.70 4.67 -0.46
C GLN A 45 -7.54 6.13 -0.90
N GLU A 46 -7.26 7.00 0.07
CA GLU A 46 -7.01 8.40 -0.18
C GLU A 46 -5.50 8.66 -0.31
N PRO A 47 -5.10 9.78 -0.95
CA PRO A 47 -3.69 10.12 -1.07
C PRO A 47 -3.03 10.26 0.30
N HIS A 48 -1.77 9.86 0.38
CA HIS A 48 -0.98 9.99 1.60
C HIS A 48 -0.13 11.26 1.54
N THR A 49 0.19 11.80 2.72
CA THR A 49 0.95 13.04 2.83
C THR A 49 2.45 12.82 2.71
N GLU A 50 2.91 11.56 2.69
CA GLU A 50 4.31 11.17 2.57
C GLU A 50 4.59 10.52 1.24
N ASP A 51 5.87 10.45 0.86
CA ASP A 51 6.28 9.64 -0.28
C ASP A 51 6.07 8.16 0.05
N GLU A 52 5.74 7.38 -0.96
CA GLU A 52 5.34 6.00 -0.78
C GLU A 52 6.01 5.10 -1.81
N ILE A 53 6.49 3.93 -1.35
CA ILE A 53 6.97 2.86 -2.22
C ILE A 53 6.09 1.64 -1.99
N TYR A 54 5.58 1.07 -3.08
CA TYR A 54 4.97 -0.25 -3.08
C TYR A 54 5.95 -1.28 -3.60
N VAL A 55 6.05 -2.41 -2.93
CA VAL A 55 6.73 -3.59 -3.46
C VAL A 55 5.69 -4.71 -3.51
N VAL A 56 5.23 -5.05 -4.71
CA VAL A 56 4.22 -6.10 -4.86
C VAL A 56 4.89 -7.46 -4.64
N THR A 57 4.34 -8.24 -3.73
CA THR A 57 4.88 -9.55 -3.37
C THR A 57 4.08 -10.71 -3.95
N THR A 58 2.77 -10.53 -4.11
CA THR A 58 1.90 -11.54 -4.70
C THR A 58 0.70 -10.87 -5.37
N GLY A 59 0.09 -11.55 -6.31
CA GLY A 59 -1.12 -11.08 -6.97
C GLY A 59 -0.86 -10.26 -8.22
N GLN A 60 -1.94 -9.87 -8.87
CA GLN A 60 -1.93 -9.12 -10.13
C GLN A 60 -3.00 -8.04 -10.07
N ALA A 61 -2.65 -6.83 -10.49
CA ALA A 61 -3.58 -5.69 -10.52
C ALA A 61 -3.06 -4.64 -11.48
N THR A 62 -3.76 -3.52 -11.54
CA THR A 62 -3.30 -2.30 -12.20
C THR A 62 -3.18 -1.21 -11.14
N LEU A 63 -2.08 -0.45 -11.14
CA LEU A 63 -1.98 0.74 -10.32
C LEU A 63 -2.29 1.96 -11.18
N GLU A 64 -3.25 2.77 -10.74
CA GLU A 64 -3.59 4.04 -11.38
C GLU A 64 -3.07 5.16 -10.48
N ALA A 65 -2.20 6.00 -11.03
CA ALA A 65 -1.59 7.10 -10.29
C ALA A 65 -1.13 8.18 -11.25
N GLY A 66 -1.36 9.43 -10.90
CA GLY A 66 -0.86 10.56 -11.68
C GLY A 66 -1.34 10.60 -13.13
N GLY A 67 -2.49 10.03 -13.43
CA GLY A 67 -3.01 9.96 -14.79
C GLY A 67 -2.51 8.76 -15.59
N ASP A 68 -1.61 7.97 -15.03
CA ASP A 68 -1.10 6.74 -15.66
C ASP A 68 -1.76 5.51 -15.06
N ALA A 69 -1.76 4.42 -15.83
CA ALA A 69 -2.23 3.12 -15.36
C ALA A 69 -1.21 2.07 -15.79
N VAL A 70 -0.66 1.34 -14.82
CA VAL A 70 0.38 0.34 -15.11
C VAL A 70 0.00 -1.01 -14.51
N PRO A 71 0.21 -2.11 -15.24
CA PRO A 71 0.01 -3.44 -14.68
C PRO A 71 1.12 -3.75 -13.68
N VAL A 72 0.74 -4.37 -12.56
CA VAL A 72 1.68 -4.73 -11.50
C VAL A 72 1.52 -6.19 -11.13
N GLY A 73 2.60 -6.79 -10.67
CA GLY A 73 2.66 -8.17 -10.22
C GLY A 73 3.87 -8.37 -9.31
N PRO A 74 4.13 -9.63 -8.91
CA PRO A 74 5.24 -9.90 -7.99
C PRO A 74 6.55 -9.34 -8.52
N GLY A 75 7.26 -8.58 -7.66
CA GLY A 75 8.50 -7.90 -8.03
C GLY A 75 8.34 -6.49 -8.56
N SER A 76 7.11 -6.02 -8.79
CA SER A 76 6.90 -4.61 -9.17
C SER A 76 7.23 -3.71 -8.00
N VAL A 77 8.01 -2.67 -8.27
CA VAL A 77 8.34 -1.62 -7.29
C VAL A 77 7.84 -0.29 -7.88
N LEU A 78 7.02 0.41 -7.12
CA LEU A 78 6.35 1.62 -7.59
C LEU A 78 6.56 2.75 -6.60
N TYR A 79 6.90 3.92 -7.12
CA TYR A 79 7.03 5.12 -6.31
C TYR A 79 5.84 6.03 -6.57
N VAL A 80 5.17 6.44 -5.51
CA VAL A 80 4.06 7.39 -5.56
C VAL A 80 4.45 8.60 -4.72
N PRO A 81 4.61 9.78 -5.34
CA PRO A 81 4.96 10.97 -4.57
C PRO A 81 3.85 11.39 -3.62
N ALA A 82 4.23 12.13 -2.59
CA ALA A 82 3.30 12.67 -1.60
C ALA A 82 2.11 13.36 -2.28
N ASN A 83 0.92 13.13 -1.75
CA ASN A 83 -0.34 13.75 -2.16
C ASN A 83 -0.84 13.39 -3.57
N GLU A 84 -0.17 12.48 -4.27
CA GLU A 84 -0.64 12.03 -5.58
C GLU A 84 -1.79 11.04 -5.41
N PRO A 85 -2.96 11.31 -6.02
CA PRO A 85 -4.05 10.33 -6.00
C PRO A 85 -3.64 9.04 -6.68
N HIS A 86 -3.94 7.91 -6.03
CA HIS A 86 -3.58 6.61 -6.56
C HIS A 86 -4.48 5.53 -5.96
N HIS A 87 -4.67 4.46 -6.71
CA HIS A 87 -5.39 3.28 -6.22
C HIS A 87 -5.14 2.09 -7.14
N PHE A 88 -5.28 0.90 -6.59
CA PHE A 88 -5.22 -0.33 -7.38
C PHE A 88 -6.59 -0.62 -7.98
N THR A 89 -6.59 -1.03 -9.25
CA THR A 89 -7.79 -1.43 -9.97
C THR A 89 -7.56 -2.79 -10.61
N ASN A 90 -8.64 -3.41 -11.07
CA ASN A 90 -8.57 -4.66 -11.80
C ASN A 90 -7.71 -5.69 -11.07
N VAL A 91 -8.00 -5.92 -9.80
CA VAL A 91 -7.30 -6.91 -8.98
C VAL A 91 -7.80 -8.29 -9.40
N THR A 92 -6.99 -9.01 -10.17
CA THR A 92 -7.39 -10.30 -10.75
C THR A 92 -6.99 -11.49 -9.91
N SER A 93 -6.03 -11.31 -8.99
CA SER A 93 -5.70 -12.31 -7.99
C SER A 93 -5.31 -11.60 -6.71
N ASP A 94 -5.45 -12.27 -5.57
CA ASP A 94 -5.23 -11.69 -4.26
C ASP A 94 -3.89 -10.96 -4.23
N LEU A 95 -3.92 -9.66 -3.99
CA LEU A 95 -2.76 -8.76 -4.06
C LEU A 95 -2.22 -8.50 -2.67
N ALA A 96 -0.92 -8.61 -2.52
CA ALA A 96 -0.22 -8.12 -1.33
C ALA A 96 0.95 -7.25 -1.76
N ALA A 97 1.13 -6.13 -1.08
CA ALA A 97 2.24 -5.23 -1.32
C ALA A 97 2.84 -4.81 0.01
N LEU A 98 4.16 -4.86 0.08
CA LEU A 98 4.90 -4.20 1.15
C LEU A 98 4.87 -2.71 0.84
N VAL A 99 4.54 -1.89 1.84
CA VAL A 99 4.37 -0.45 1.65
C VAL A 99 5.30 0.27 2.61
N LEU A 100 6.10 1.18 2.05
CA LEU A 100 7.01 2.02 2.82
C LEU A 100 6.61 3.47 2.64
N PHE A 101 6.47 4.19 3.75
CA PHE A 101 6.24 5.64 3.75
C PHE A 101 7.45 6.33 4.35
N ALA A 102 7.85 7.45 3.73
CA ALA A 102 8.96 8.27 4.22
C ALA A 102 8.58 9.76 4.14
N PRO A 103 8.53 10.44 5.29
CA PRO A 103 8.59 9.91 6.66
C PRO A 103 7.42 8.97 6.98
N ALA A 104 7.31 8.52 8.22
CA ALA A 104 6.26 7.58 8.61
C ALA A 104 4.88 8.07 8.19
N GLU A 105 4.00 7.13 7.85
CA GLU A 105 2.65 7.43 7.34
C GLU A 105 1.93 8.47 8.20
N TYR A 106 1.36 9.48 7.54
CA TYR A 106 0.65 10.61 8.14
C TYR A 106 1.48 11.50 9.06
N SER A 107 2.82 11.35 9.07
CA SER A 107 3.70 12.25 9.85
C SER A 107 3.58 13.70 9.42
N ARG A 108 3.32 13.93 8.14
CA ARG A 108 3.15 15.27 7.56
C ARG A 108 1.70 15.72 7.54
N ALA A 109 0.77 14.84 7.92
CA ALA A 109 -0.64 15.19 7.96
C ALA A 109 -0.85 16.26 9.02
N ARG A 110 -1.66 17.26 8.68
CA ARG A 110 -1.89 18.38 9.57
C ARG A 110 -3.11 18.14 10.42
N ASP A 111 -2.89 17.81 11.68
CA ASP A 111 -3.96 17.56 12.63
C ASP A 111 -4.71 18.84 12.91
N GLY A 112 -5.97 18.89 12.53
CA GLY A 112 -6.82 20.04 12.82
C GLY A 112 -6.35 21.33 12.17
N HIS A 113 -5.53 21.23 11.20
CA HIS A 113 -5.05 22.41 10.49
C HIS A 113 -4.74 22.14 9.04
#